data_e8a089a7a98cd36fdb17e089060854a3
#
_entry.id   e8a089a7a98cd36fdb17e089060854a3
#
_cell.length_a   1.000
_cell.length_b   1.000
_cell.length_c   1.000
_cell.angle_alpha   90.00
_cell.angle_beta   90.00
_cell.angle_gamma   90.00
#
_symmetry.space_group_name_H-M   'P 1'
#
loop_
_entity.id
_entity.type
_entity.pdbx_description
1 polymer ?
#
loop_
_entity_poly.entity_id
_entity_poly.type
_entity_poly.pdbx_seq_one_letter_code
_entity_poly.pdbx_strand_id
1 'polypeptide(L)'
;MVIDENGEKLGVMRRIEALRKSEELGLDLLVVAPKANPPVAKIIDYGKYRYEKGIKERELNRNKRIAEREPKSMSFTMMTSDHDLEFKANMCKKYLETGLKVKLGIYLRGRQITKTELIEASMQKFLDLLKDYGTVEKEASLEGKIYSCLVAPIKK
;
A
#
# COMPACT_ATOMS: atom_id res chain seq x y z
N MET A 1 20.00 17.15 21.87
CA MET A 1 20.68 15.89 21.52
C MET A 1 21.13 15.95 20.08
N VAL A 2 22.37 15.55 19.78
CA VAL A 2 22.92 15.61 18.42
C VAL A 2 23.21 14.21 17.92
N ILE A 3 22.92 13.98 16.65
CA ILE A 3 23.15 12.71 15.93
C ILE A 3 24.08 13.05 14.76
N ASP A 4 25.07 12.23 14.49
CA ASP A 4 25.99 12.42 13.37
C ASP A 4 25.40 11.95 12.02
N GLU A 5 26.19 12.04 10.95
CA GLU A 5 25.80 11.61 9.60
C GLU A 5 25.50 10.11 9.51
N ASN A 6 26.19 9.29 10.31
CA ASN A 6 26.07 7.84 10.34
C ASN A 6 24.88 7.35 11.19
N GLY A 7 24.23 8.26 11.92
CA GLY A 7 23.13 7.95 12.82
C GLY A 7 23.56 7.65 14.25
N GLU A 8 24.82 7.85 14.60
CA GLU A 8 25.34 7.68 15.95
C GLU A 8 24.93 8.87 16.84
N LYS A 9 24.58 8.57 18.09
CA LYS A 9 24.15 9.59 19.05
C LYS A 9 25.40 10.22 19.72
N LEU A 10 25.73 11.44 19.38
CA LEU A 10 26.81 12.21 19.99
C LEU A 10 26.48 12.75 21.40
N GLY A 11 25.23 12.56 21.85
CA GLY A 11 24.78 12.98 23.17
C GLY A 11 24.15 14.36 23.19
N VAL A 12 23.92 14.86 24.42
CA VAL A 12 23.37 16.20 24.65
C VAL A 12 24.53 17.18 24.79
N MET A 13 24.57 18.17 23.90
CA MET A 13 25.59 19.23 23.90
C MET A 13 24.98 20.59 23.64
N ARG A 14 25.75 21.66 23.90
CA ARG A 14 25.34 23.04 23.64
C ARG A 14 25.28 23.28 22.12
N ARG A 15 24.42 24.23 21.73
CA ARG A 15 24.27 24.62 20.32
C ARG A 15 25.61 25.01 19.66
N ILE A 16 26.45 25.74 20.38
CA ILE A 16 27.76 26.20 19.88
C ILE A 16 28.69 25.04 19.60
N GLU A 17 28.69 24.02 20.45
CA GLU A 17 29.50 22.80 20.28
C GLU A 17 29.01 21.98 19.10
N ALA A 18 27.69 21.86 18.91
CA ALA A 18 27.10 21.18 17.77
C ALA A 18 27.43 21.87 16.44
N LEU A 19 27.40 23.20 16.41
CA LEU A 19 27.78 24.00 15.22
C LEU A 19 29.24 23.80 14.85
N ARG A 20 30.15 23.87 15.83
CA ARG A 20 31.59 23.64 15.58
C ARG A 20 31.83 22.23 14.97
N LYS A 21 31.18 21.23 15.53
CA LYS A 21 31.31 19.85 14.98
C LYS A 21 30.78 19.75 13.56
N SER A 22 29.68 20.39 13.22
CA SER A 22 29.19 20.39 11.84
C SER A 22 30.13 21.14 10.90
N GLU A 23 30.72 22.25 11.32
CA GLU A 23 31.71 23.02 10.56
C GLU A 23 33.01 22.21 10.34
N GLU A 24 33.52 21.52 11.37
CA GLU A 24 34.70 20.65 11.28
C GLU A 24 34.52 19.51 10.26
N LEU A 25 33.29 19.00 10.12
CA LEU A 25 32.93 17.96 9.15
C LEU A 25 32.54 18.52 7.77
N GLY A 26 32.41 19.84 7.62
CA GLY A 26 31.94 20.48 6.39
C GLY A 26 30.48 20.17 6.07
N LEU A 27 29.67 19.91 7.11
CA LEU A 27 28.26 19.52 7.02
C LEU A 27 27.36 20.54 7.71
N ASP A 28 26.05 20.42 7.47
CA ASP A 28 25.03 21.26 8.05
C ASP A 28 24.45 20.68 9.35
N LEU A 29 24.03 21.55 10.27
CA LEU A 29 23.30 21.17 11.48
C LEU A 29 21.80 21.39 11.29
N LEU A 30 21.02 20.32 11.13
CA LEU A 30 19.58 20.36 10.94
C LEU A 30 18.83 19.93 12.20
N VAL A 31 17.91 20.77 12.70
CA VAL A 31 17.00 20.38 13.79
C VAL A 31 15.85 19.54 13.22
N VAL A 32 15.85 18.24 13.53
CA VAL A 32 14.87 17.29 13.02
C VAL A 32 13.65 17.13 13.92
N ALA A 33 13.79 17.32 15.23
CA ALA A 33 12.71 17.23 16.20
C ALA A 33 12.78 18.38 17.23
N PRO A 34 12.23 19.56 16.93
CA PRO A 34 12.29 20.72 17.83
C PRO A 34 11.42 20.58 19.08
N LYS A 35 10.36 19.77 19.00
CA LYS A 35 9.41 19.53 20.11
C LYS A 35 9.83 18.41 21.07
N ALA A 36 10.90 17.66 20.74
CA ALA A 36 11.43 16.63 21.63
C ALA A 36 12.13 17.26 22.84
N ASN A 37 12.17 16.56 23.95
CA ASN A 37 12.88 17.00 25.15
C ASN A 37 13.97 15.96 25.51
N PRO A 38 15.27 16.25 25.27
CA PRO A 38 15.83 17.44 24.63
C PRO A 38 15.59 17.50 23.12
N PRO A 39 15.60 18.69 22.48
CA PRO A 39 15.49 18.84 21.03
C PRO A 39 16.55 18.01 20.30
N VAL A 40 16.19 17.42 19.15
CA VAL A 40 17.11 16.58 18.38
C VAL A 40 17.57 17.30 17.12
N ALA A 41 18.89 17.40 16.96
CA ALA A 41 19.54 17.91 15.76
C ALA A 41 20.38 16.80 15.12
N LYS A 42 20.53 16.84 13.80
CA LYS A 42 21.35 15.92 13.02
C LYS A 42 22.37 16.71 12.20
N ILE A 43 23.63 16.21 12.19
CA ILE A 43 24.68 16.72 11.32
C ILE A 43 24.57 15.94 10.00
N ILE A 44 24.27 16.63 8.90
CA ILE A 44 24.03 16.03 7.59
C ILE A 44 24.33 17.01 6.47
N ASP A 45 24.57 16.49 5.28
CA ASP A 45 24.49 17.28 4.04
C ASP A 45 23.01 17.63 3.76
N TYR A 46 22.67 18.90 3.88
CA TYR A 46 21.30 19.39 3.69
C TYR A 46 20.81 19.18 2.26
N GLY A 47 21.68 19.30 1.27
CA GLY A 47 21.34 19.07 -0.14
C GLY A 47 20.89 17.63 -0.38
N LYS A 48 21.69 16.68 0.09
CA LYS A 48 21.39 15.25 0.01
C LYS A 48 20.13 14.88 0.78
N TYR A 49 19.99 15.40 2.01
CA TYR A 49 18.80 15.18 2.83
C TYR A 49 17.51 15.68 2.16
N ARG A 50 17.55 16.91 1.58
CA ARG A 50 16.40 17.49 0.87
C ARG A 50 16.00 16.63 -0.35
N TYR A 51 16.99 16.15 -1.08
CA TYR A 51 16.78 15.28 -2.24
C TYR A 51 16.13 13.95 -1.84
N GLU A 52 16.69 13.26 -0.84
CA GLU A 52 16.15 12.00 -0.33
C GLU A 52 14.73 12.15 0.26
N LYS A 53 14.50 13.23 1.00
CA LYS A 53 13.18 13.56 1.53
C LYS A 53 12.18 13.79 0.40
N GLY A 54 12.57 14.50 -0.65
CA GLY A 54 11.72 14.71 -1.83
C GLY A 54 11.36 13.41 -2.55
N ILE A 55 12.30 12.46 -2.65
CA ILE A 55 12.01 11.12 -3.20
C ILE A 55 10.98 10.40 -2.33
N LYS A 56 11.23 10.31 -1.02
CA LYS A 56 10.33 9.64 -0.07
C LYS A 56 8.92 10.24 -0.08
N GLU A 57 8.80 11.56 -0.15
CA GLU A 57 7.50 12.23 -0.25
C GLU A 57 6.77 11.91 -1.56
N ARG A 58 7.49 11.85 -2.70
CA ARG A 58 6.90 11.46 -3.99
C ARG A 58 6.40 10.01 -3.96
N GLU A 59 7.17 9.09 -3.40
CA GLU A 59 6.77 7.68 -3.23
C GLU A 59 5.56 7.55 -2.31
N LEU A 60 5.55 8.26 -1.17
CA LEU A 60 4.43 8.27 -0.25
C LEU A 60 3.14 8.79 -0.92
N ASN A 61 3.25 9.88 -1.68
CA ASN A 61 2.13 10.47 -2.40
C ASN A 61 1.65 9.56 -3.55
N ARG A 62 2.57 8.87 -4.23
CA ARG A 62 2.24 7.86 -5.24
C ARG A 62 1.45 6.70 -4.61
N ASN A 63 1.92 6.19 -3.48
CA ASN A 63 1.26 5.08 -2.77
C ASN A 63 -0.12 5.49 -2.24
N LYS A 64 -0.27 6.72 -1.72
CA LYS A 64 -1.58 7.28 -1.34
C LYS A 64 -2.53 7.34 -2.52
N ARG A 65 -2.10 7.90 -3.65
CA ARG A 65 -2.92 7.98 -4.87
C ARG A 65 -3.36 6.60 -5.39
N ILE A 66 -2.51 5.57 -5.27
CA ILE A 66 -2.88 4.20 -5.62
C ILE A 66 -3.92 3.65 -4.65
N ALA A 67 -3.75 3.88 -3.34
CA ALA A 67 -4.69 3.41 -2.32
C ALA A 67 -6.06 4.11 -2.39
N GLU A 68 -6.10 5.37 -2.84
CA GLU A 68 -7.33 6.17 -3.00
C GLU A 68 -8.05 5.93 -4.34
N ARG A 69 -7.43 5.22 -5.29
CA ARG A 69 -8.09 4.90 -6.56
C ARG A 69 -9.27 3.97 -6.33
N GLU A 70 -10.36 4.24 -7.04
CA GLU A 70 -11.52 3.35 -7.05
C GLU A 70 -11.13 1.93 -7.47
N PRO A 71 -11.66 0.90 -6.77
CA PRO A 71 -11.39 -0.49 -7.12
C PRO A 71 -11.81 -0.80 -8.56
N LYS A 72 -11.01 -1.56 -9.27
CA LYS A 72 -11.40 -2.07 -10.58
C LYS A 72 -12.47 -3.14 -10.42
N SER A 73 -13.62 -2.95 -11.05
CA SER A 73 -14.70 -3.94 -11.02
C SER A 73 -14.47 -5.04 -12.04
N MET A 74 -14.55 -6.28 -11.60
CA MET A 74 -14.54 -7.47 -12.44
C MET A 74 -15.76 -8.32 -12.13
N SER A 75 -16.60 -8.57 -13.12
CA SER A 75 -17.80 -9.37 -12.94
C SER A 75 -17.76 -10.64 -13.78
N PHE A 76 -18.38 -11.69 -13.25
CA PHE A 76 -18.60 -12.96 -13.93
C PHE A 76 -19.92 -13.57 -13.51
N THR A 77 -20.29 -14.69 -14.09
CA THR A 77 -21.54 -15.42 -13.79
C THR A 77 -21.21 -16.81 -13.28
N MET A 78 -22.14 -17.47 -12.61
CA MET A 78 -21.98 -18.86 -12.17
C MET A 78 -21.76 -19.85 -13.32
N MET A 79 -22.13 -19.46 -14.54
CA MET A 79 -22.01 -20.29 -15.76
C MET A 79 -20.77 -19.96 -16.58
N THR A 80 -19.86 -19.13 -16.06
CA THR A 80 -18.63 -18.76 -16.75
C THR A 80 -17.71 -19.97 -16.86
N SER A 81 -17.18 -20.23 -18.07
CA SER A 81 -16.27 -21.34 -18.32
C SER A 81 -14.95 -21.16 -17.55
N ASP A 82 -14.27 -22.28 -17.28
CA ASP A 82 -12.98 -22.24 -16.58
C ASP A 82 -11.93 -21.42 -17.33
N HIS A 83 -11.87 -21.53 -18.64
CA HIS A 83 -10.99 -20.73 -19.49
C HIS A 83 -11.26 -19.23 -19.36
N ASP A 84 -12.52 -18.82 -19.31
CA ASP A 84 -12.93 -17.43 -19.16
C ASP A 84 -12.63 -16.88 -17.74
N LEU A 85 -12.78 -17.76 -16.74
CA LEU A 85 -12.37 -17.43 -15.35
C LEU A 85 -10.86 -17.19 -15.26
N GLU A 86 -10.04 -18.05 -15.88
CA GLU A 86 -8.59 -17.87 -15.94
C GLU A 86 -8.19 -16.59 -16.65
N PHE A 87 -8.82 -16.28 -17.79
CA PHE A 87 -8.58 -15.03 -18.51
C PHE A 87 -8.89 -13.80 -17.65
N LYS A 88 -10.05 -13.79 -16.99
CA LYS A 88 -10.46 -12.72 -16.08
C LYS A 88 -9.53 -12.63 -14.85
N ALA A 89 -9.11 -13.78 -14.30
CA ALA A 89 -8.15 -13.82 -13.20
C ALA A 89 -6.80 -13.21 -13.62
N ASN A 90 -6.31 -13.49 -14.83
CA ASN A 90 -5.08 -12.91 -15.33
C ASN A 90 -5.16 -11.38 -15.51
N MET A 91 -6.32 -10.85 -15.87
CA MET A 91 -6.56 -9.40 -15.85
C MET A 91 -6.54 -8.82 -14.43
N CYS A 92 -7.18 -9.52 -13.48
CA CYS A 92 -7.18 -9.11 -12.08
C CYS A 92 -5.77 -9.12 -11.47
N LYS A 93 -4.95 -10.14 -11.79
CA LYS A 93 -3.53 -10.21 -11.37
C LYS A 93 -2.76 -8.96 -11.79
N LYS A 94 -2.90 -8.53 -13.05
CA LYS A 94 -2.27 -7.30 -13.55
C LYS A 94 -2.70 -6.06 -12.76
N TYR A 95 -3.98 -5.94 -12.38
CA TYR A 95 -4.45 -4.84 -11.56
C TYR A 95 -3.87 -4.89 -10.14
N LEU A 96 -3.84 -6.06 -9.51
CA LEU A 96 -3.27 -6.26 -8.19
C LEU A 96 -1.75 -6.00 -8.18
N GLU A 97 -1.02 -6.41 -9.20
CA GLU A 97 0.43 -6.11 -9.36
C GLU A 97 0.71 -4.60 -9.47
N THR A 98 -0.20 -3.84 -10.07
CA THR A 98 -0.09 -2.36 -10.12
C THR A 98 -0.51 -1.66 -8.83
N GLY A 99 -0.87 -2.42 -7.79
CA GLY A 99 -1.30 -1.89 -6.50
C GLY A 99 -2.76 -1.46 -6.44
N LEU A 100 -3.57 -1.79 -7.44
CA LEU A 100 -5.00 -1.47 -7.47
C LEU A 100 -5.81 -2.55 -6.77
N LYS A 101 -6.84 -2.14 -6.03
CA LYS A 101 -7.85 -3.04 -5.48
C LYS A 101 -8.80 -3.52 -6.59
N VAL A 102 -9.32 -4.74 -6.46
CA VAL A 102 -10.28 -5.34 -7.39
C VAL A 102 -11.55 -5.72 -6.65
N LYS A 103 -12.69 -5.16 -7.09
CA LYS A 103 -14.02 -5.58 -6.65
C LYS A 103 -14.49 -6.70 -7.57
N LEU A 104 -14.55 -7.93 -7.05
CA LEU A 104 -15.10 -9.08 -7.75
C LEU A 104 -16.61 -9.12 -7.53
N GLY A 105 -17.37 -9.47 -8.57
CA GLY A 105 -18.82 -9.58 -8.48
C GLY A 105 -19.38 -10.72 -9.31
N ILE A 106 -20.24 -11.53 -8.72
CA ILE A 106 -21.06 -12.53 -9.43
C ILE A 106 -22.43 -11.95 -9.64
N TYR A 107 -22.84 -11.82 -10.90
CA TYR A 107 -24.17 -11.33 -11.26
C TYR A 107 -25.16 -12.49 -11.18
N LEU A 108 -26.16 -12.34 -10.32
CA LEU A 108 -27.17 -13.38 -10.06
C LEU A 108 -28.49 -13.01 -10.76
N ARG A 109 -29.12 -14.00 -11.41
CA ARG A 109 -30.40 -13.82 -12.10
C ARG A 109 -31.46 -14.74 -11.53
N GLY A 110 -32.61 -14.16 -11.20
CA GLY A 110 -33.80 -14.90 -10.78
C GLY A 110 -33.52 -15.87 -9.62
N ARG A 111 -33.80 -17.15 -9.82
CA ARG A 111 -33.65 -18.23 -8.80
C ARG A 111 -32.21 -18.53 -8.40
N GLN A 112 -31.20 -17.93 -9.04
CA GLN A 112 -29.81 -18.15 -8.67
C GLN A 112 -29.47 -17.58 -7.29
N ILE A 113 -30.19 -16.55 -6.85
CA ILE A 113 -29.98 -15.88 -5.55
C ILE A 113 -30.16 -16.87 -4.37
N THR A 114 -31.00 -17.87 -4.51
CA THR A 114 -31.29 -18.86 -3.46
C THR A 114 -30.23 -19.97 -3.35
N LYS A 115 -29.33 -20.07 -4.33
CA LYS A 115 -28.28 -21.12 -4.39
C LYS A 115 -26.96 -20.62 -3.81
N THR A 116 -26.94 -20.26 -2.53
CA THR A 116 -25.80 -19.65 -1.84
C THR A 116 -24.55 -20.50 -1.91
N GLU A 117 -24.63 -21.81 -1.70
CA GLU A 117 -23.48 -22.73 -1.75
C GLU A 117 -22.76 -22.72 -3.10
N LEU A 118 -23.51 -22.67 -4.21
CA LEU A 118 -22.93 -22.63 -5.56
C LEU A 118 -22.32 -21.27 -5.87
N ILE A 119 -22.86 -20.19 -5.32
CA ILE A 119 -22.34 -18.82 -5.46
C ILE A 119 -20.99 -18.73 -4.73
N GLU A 120 -20.95 -19.20 -3.49
CA GLU A 120 -19.75 -19.22 -2.65
C GLU A 120 -18.65 -20.08 -3.27
N ALA A 121 -18.99 -21.28 -3.75
CA ALA A 121 -18.04 -22.15 -4.42
C ALA A 121 -17.45 -21.51 -5.69
N SER A 122 -18.28 -20.83 -6.48
CA SER A 122 -17.82 -20.12 -7.68
C SER A 122 -16.92 -18.92 -7.34
N MET A 123 -17.23 -18.19 -6.27
CA MET A 123 -16.38 -17.10 -5.78
C MET A 123 -15.05 -17.64 -5.26
N GLN A 124 -15.08 -18.70 -4.44
CA GLN A 124 -13.89 -19.33 -3.89
C GLN A 124 -12.95 -19.83 -4.99
N LYS A 125 -13.50 -20.48 -6.02
CA LYS A 125 -12.72 -20.94 -7.19
C LYS A 125 -11.98 -19.78 -7.85
N PHE A 126 -12.61 -18.62 -7.98
CA PHE A 126 -11.96 -17.43 -8.55
C PHE A 126 -10.91 -16.85 -7.61
N LEU A 127 -11.19 -16.79 -6.31
CA LEU A 127 -10.24 -16.29 -5.28
C LEU A 127 -8.99 -17.16 -5.21
N ASP A 128 -9.13 -18.49 -5.36
CA ASP A 128 -7.98 -19.40 -5.37
C ASP A 128 -7.00 -19.10 -6.51
N LEU A 129 -7.50 -18.63 -7.67
CA LEU A 129 -6.65 -18.17 -8.79
C LEU A 129 -5.91 -16.87 -8.50
N LEU A 130 -6.33 -16.09 -7.49
CA LEU A 130 -5.74 -14.80 -7.11
C LEU A 130 -4.93 -14.85 -5.80
N LYS A 131 -4.88 -16.00 -5.14
CA LYS A 131 -4.30 -16.17 -3.79
C LYS A 131 -2.87 -15.66 -3.65
N ASP A 132 -2.05 -15.79 -4.70
CA ASP A 132 -0.65 -15.37 -4.70
C ASP A 132 -0.47 -13.86 -4.96
N TYR A 133 -1.52 -13.17 -5.40
CA TYR A 133 -1.47 -11.77 -5.85
C TYR A 133 -2.27 -10.82 -4.97
N GLY A 134 -3.26 -11.33 -4.24
CA GLY A 134 -4.15 -10.50 -3.42
C GLY A 134 -4.74 -11.23 -2.24
N THR A 135 -5.15 -10.45 -1.25
CA THR A 135 -5.89 -10.92 -0.07
C THR A 135 -7.28 -10.30 -0.04
N VAL A 136 -8.25 -11.05 0.48
CA VAL A 136 -9.62 -10.55 0.66
C VAL A 136 -9.61 -9.48 1.76
N GLU A 137 -9.92 -8.25 1.41
CA GLU A 137 -10.02 -7.12 2.36
C GLU A 137 -11.44 -7.01 2.93
N LYS A 138 -12.46 -7.23 2.10
CA LYS A 138 -13.86 -7.29 2.50
C LYS A 138 -14.43 -8.62 2.05
N GLU A 139 -14.98 -9.37 2.98
CA GLU A 139 -15.62 -10.65 2.71
C GLU A 139 -16.77 -10.51 1.72
N ALA A 140 -17.07 -11.62 1.04
CA ALA A 140 -18.11 -11.64 0.05
C ALA A 140 -19.48 -11.45 0.69
N SER A 141 -20.26 -10.53 0.16
CA SER A 141 -21.62 -10.22 0.61
C SER A 141 -22.55 -10.00 -0.56
N LEU A 142 -23.83 -10.32 -0.35
CA LEU A 142 -24.88 -10.11 -1.35
C LEU A 142 -25.39 -8.66 -1.26
N GLU A 143 -25.13 -7.89 -2.30
CA GLU A 143 -25.62 -6.53 -2.48
C GLU A 143 -26.67 -6.50 -3.61
N GLY A 144 -27.95 -6.67 -3.28
CA GLY A 144 -29.04 -6.77 -4.25
C GLY A 144 -28.95 -8.03 -5.13
N LYS A 145 -28.52 -7.89 -6.39
CA LYS A 145 -28.35 -9.00 -7.35
C LYS A 145 -26.89 -9.36 -7.62
N ILE A 146 -25.98 -8.77 -6.88
CA ILE A 146 -24.53 -8.97 -7.05
C ILE A 146 -23.97 -9.52 -5.75
N TYR A 147 -23.33 -10.67 -5.82
CA TYR A 147 -22.52 -11.20 -4.73
C TYR A 147 -21.09 -10.74 -4.94
N SER A 148 -20.60 -9.86 -4.07
CA SER A 148 -19.33 -9.16 -4.30
C SER A 148 -18.38 -9.22 -3.11
N CYS A 149 -17.08 -9.29 -3.41
CA CYS A 149 -15.99 -9.16 -2.45
C CYS A 149 -14.96 -8.14 -2.94
N LEU A 150 -14.15 -7.63 -2.02
CA LEU A 150 -13.06 -6.72 -2.34
C LEU A 150 -11.72 -7.42 -2.07
N VAL A 151 -10.87 -7.45 -3.10
CA VAL A 151 -9.51 -8.02 -3.02
C VAL A 151 -8.50 -6.89 -3.07
N ALA A 152 -7.62 -6.85 -2.08
CA ALA A 152 -6.50 -5.92 -2.01
C ALA A 152 -5.21 -6.60 -2.46
N PRO A 153 -4.27 -5.87 -3.08
CA PRO A 153 -2.97 -6.40 -3.46
C PRO A 153 -2.15 -6.78 -2.23
N ILE A 154 -1.39 -7.87 -2.32
CA ILE A 154 -0.38 -8.23 -1.32
C ILE A 154 0.75 -7.20 -1.44
N LYS A 155 1.02 -6.45 -0.38
CA LYS A 155 2.20 -5.58 -0.32
C LYS A 155 3.45 -6.46 -0.30
N LYS A 156 4.20 -6.44 -1.39
CA LYS A 156 5.58 -6.92 -1.39
C LYS A 156 6.51 -5.92 -0.73
#